data_d27219ac504b03a040861d64e1e0b424
#
_entry.id   d27219ac504b03a040861d64e1e0b424
#
_cell.length_a   1.000
_cell.length_b   1.000
_cell.length_c   1.000
_cell.angle_alpha   90.00
_cell.angle_beta   90.00
_cell.angle_gamma   90.00
#
_symmetry.space_group_name_H-M   'P 1'
#
loop_
_entity.id
_entity.type
_entity.pdbx_description
1 polymer ?
#
loop_
_entity_poly.entity_id
_entity_poly.type
_entity_poly.pdbx_seq_one_letter_code
_entity_poly.pdbx_strand_id
1 'polypeptide(L)'
;MMELSQLVVTTELLAQDFEIAGAPGEITEEQLLQILATQVAFLIENRMEYLLSLMYRLDIDERKVEAALSPASPVPPHEAIARLVLERQKKRAFTKLNYAQPALEDGWEEGED
;
A
#
# COMPACT_ATOMS: atom_id res chain seq x y z
N MET A 1 -11.06 11.61 -0.74
CA MET A 1 -10.63 11.27 0.62
C MET A 1 -11.17 9.92 1.02
N MET A 2 -10.36 9.15 1.72
CA MET A 2 -10.74 7.81 2.15
C MET A 2 -11.71 7.89 3.32
N GLU A 3 -12.76 7.08 3.29
CA GLU A 3 -13.60 7.03 4.48
C GLU A 3 -12.91 6.22 5.58
N LEU A 4 -13.43 6.33 6.79
CA LEU A 4 -12.75 5.78 7.96
C LEU A 4 -12.52 4.27 7.87
N SER A 5 -13.53 3.51 7.47
CA SER A 5 -13.36 2.06 7.42
C SER A 5 -12.32 1.66 6.37
N GLN A 6 -12.27 2.37 5.25
CA GLN A 6 -11.24 2.11 4.25
C GLN A 6 -9.88 2.47 4.80
N LEU A 7 -9.79 3.56 5.54
CA LEU A 7 -8.52 3.99 6.15
C LEU A 7 -8.01 2.94 7.14
N VAL A 8 -8.92 2.40 7.96
CA VAL A 8 -8.53 1.38 8.94
C VAL A 8 -7.97 0.15 8.23
N VAL A 9 -8.68 -0.36 7.22
CA VAL A 9 -8.24 -1.56 6.53
C VAL A 9 -6.94 -1.29 5.76
N THR A 10 -6.83 -0.11 5.14
CA THR A 10 -5.61 0.25 4.43
C THR A 10 -4.42 0.24 5.39
N THR A 11 -4.60 0.84 6.57
CA THR A 11 -3.53 0.88 7.56
C THR A 11 -3.12 -0.53 7.98
N GLU A 12 -4.11 -1.41 8.18
CA GLU A 12 -3.81 -2.79 8.57
C GLU A 12 -3.05 -3.53 7.48
N LEU A 13 -3.42 -3.31 6.21
CA LEU A 13 -2.70 -3.93 5.12
C LEU A 13 -1.27 -3.41 5.02
N LEU A 14 -1.09 -2.10 5.20
CA LEU A 14 0.25 -1.52 5.16
C LEU A 14 1.11 -2.04 6.31
N ALA A 15 0.51 -2.28 7.46
CA ALA A 15 1.26 -2.74 8.62
C ALA A 15 1.82 -4.15 8.45
N GLN A 16 1.38 -4.88 7.44
CA GLN A 16 1.95 -6.18 7.15
C GLN A 16 3.36 -6.09 6.58
N ASP A 17 3.67 -4.99 5.91
CA ASP A 17 4.96 -4.84 5.24
C ASP A 17 5.77 -3.65 5.73
N PHE A 18 5.15 -2.73 6.48
CA PHE A 18 5.81 -1.52 6.96
C PHE A 18 5.52 -1.36 8.44
N GLU A 19 6.38 -0.60 9.10
CA GLU A 19 6.16 -0.30 10.51
C GLU A 19 5.27 0.92 10.63
N ILE A 20 4.07 0.70 11.13
CA ILE A 20 3.10 1.78 11.29
C ILE A 20 2.85 1.98 12.78
N ALA A 21 3.36 3.08 13.31
CA ALA A 21 3.13 3.43 14.71
C ALA A 21 1.76 4.09 14.83
N GLY A 22 1.01 3.71 15.83
CA GLY A 22 -0.31 4.28 16.05
C GLY A 22 -1.41 3.32 15.66
N ALA A 23 -2.61 3.58 16.14
CA ALA A 23 -3.74 2.69 15.91
C ALA A 23 -4.39 2.99 14.56
N PRO A 24 -4.87 1.94 13.87
CA PRO A 24 -5.63 2.16 12.64
C PRO A 24 -6.81 3.08 12.92
N GLY A 25 -7.04 4.02 12.02
CA GLY A 25 -8.12 4.98 12.20
C GLY A 25 -7.70 6.25 12.90
N GLU A 26 -6.53 6.25 13.54
CA GLU A 26 -6.01 7.44 14.19
C GLU A 26 -4.91 8.11 13.37
N ILE A 27 -4.52 7.47 12.28
CA ILE A 27 -3.48 7.98 11.39
C ILE A 27 -4.15 8.47 10.13
N THR A 28 -3.85 9.70 9.72
CA THR A 28 -4.44 10.24 8.50
C THR A 28 -3.77 9.65 7.28
N GLU A 29 -4.43 9.79 6.13
CA GLU A 29 -3.84 9.32 4.88
C GLU A 29 -2.52 10.02 4.61
N GLU A 30 -2.45 11.31 4.91
CA GLU A 30 -1.24 12.08 4.71
C GLU A 30 -0.11 11.59 5.60
N GLN A 31 -0.44 11.27 6.84
CA GLN A 31 0.55 10.72 7.77
C GLN A 31 1.05 9.36 7.31
N LEU A 32 0.14 8.53 6.79
CA LEU A 32 0.54 7.25 6.23
C LEU A 32 1.53 7.43 5.10
N LEU A 33 1.26 8.38 4.22
CA LEU A 33 2.16 8.62 3.09
C LEU A 33 3.55 9.00 3.58
N GLN A 34 3.63 9.86 4.61
CA GLN A 34 4.92 10.25 5.14
C GLN A 34 5.66 9.10 5.81
N ILE A 35 4.91 8.27 6.56
CA ILE A 35 5.51 7.10 7.18
C ILE A 35 6.08 6.17 6.12
N LEU A 36 5.32 5.93 5.07
CA LEU A 36 5.77 5.08 3.98
C LEU A 36 6.97 5.66 3.26
N ALA A 37 6.93 6.97 2.98
CA ALA A 37 8.01 7.60 2.24
C ALA A 37 9.34 7.50 2.98
N THR A 38 9.29 7.67 4.30
CA THR A 38 10.50 7.55 5.11
C THR A 38 11.10 6.15 5.03
N GLN A 39 10.25 5.14 5.13
CA GLN A 39 10.73 3.77 5.07
C GLN A 39 11.18 3.38 3.67
N VAL A 40 10.47 3.87 2.65
CA VAL A 40 10.86 3.61 1.28
C VAL A 40 12.22 4.24 0.98
N ALA A 41 12.46 5.46 1.49
CA ALA A 41 13.76 6.10 1.28
C ALA A 41 14.88 5.23 1.83
N PHE A 42 14.68 4.66 3.02
CA PHE A 42 15.66 3.76 3.59
C PHE A 42 15.89 2.53 2.70
N LEU A 43 14.80 1.96 2.19
CA LEU A 43 14.89 0.77 1.35
C LEU A 43 15.59 1.06 0.03
N ILE A 44 15.35 2.23 -0.55
CA ILE A 44 16.02 2.60 -1.80
C ILE A 44 17.53 2.65 -1.58
N GLU A 45 17.96 3.20 -0.45
CA GLU A 45 19.38 3.35 -0.20
C GLU A 45 20.04 2.06 0.25
N ASN A 46 19.34 1.23 0.96
CA ASN A 46 19.98 0.11 1.63
C ASN A 46 19.50 -1.27 1.21
N ARG A 47 18.31 -1.36 0.64
CA ARG A 47 17.71 -2.66 0.31
C ARG A 47 16.83 -2.58 -0.92
N MET A 48 17.41 -2.10 -2.01
CA MET A 48 16.64 -1.91 -3.23
C MET A 48 16.03 -3.20 -3.75
N GLU A 49 16.75 -4.31 -3.65
CA GLU A 49 16.21 -5.58 -4.14
C GLU A 49 14.99 -6.02 -3.34
N TYR A 50 15.03 -5.79 -2.03
CA TYR A 50 13.87 -6.10 -1.22
C TYR A 50 12.69 -5.23 -1.62
N LEU A 51 12.94 -3.94 -1.86
CA LEU A 51 11.88 -3.03 -2.27
C LEU A 51 11.23 -3.48 -3.58
N LEU A 52 12.03 -3.86 -4.56
CA LEU A 52 11.50 -4.30 -5.84
C LEU A 52 10.71 -5.59 -5.70
N SER A 53 11.19 -6.51 -4.86
CA SER A 53 10.45 -7.73 -4.56
C SER A 53 9.11 -7.42 -3.93
N LEU A 54 9.08 -6.43 -3.04
CA LEU A 54 7.84 -6.03 -2.39
C LEU A 54 6.87 -5.45 -3.41
N MET A 55 7.36 -4.61 -4.32
CA MET A 55 6.50 -4.05 -5.38
C MET A 55 5.89 -5.17 -6.21
N TYR A 56 6.69 -6.16 -6.56
CA TYR A 56 6.21 -7.29 -7.33
C TYR A 56 5.16 -8.09 -6.53
N ARG A 57 5.43 -8.32 -5.27
CA ARG A 57 4.52 -9.09 -4.41
C ARG A 57 3.20 -8.36 -4.21
N LEU A 58 3.22 -7.02 -4.17
CA LEU A 58 2.01 -6.23 -4.05
C LEU A 58 1.30 -6.04 -5.38
N ASP A 59 1.87 -6.57 -6.46
CA ASP A 59 1.27 -6.51 -7.79
C ASP A 59 1.13 -5.08 -8.28
N ILE A 60 2.17 -4.28 -8.05
CA ILE A 60 2.21 -2.92 -8.55
C ILE A 60 2.84 -2.94 -9.94
N ASP A 61 2.20 -2.24 -10.87
CA ASP A 61 2.63 -2.20 -12.26
C ASP A 61 4.11 -1.83 -12.37
N GLU A 62 4.88 -2.70 -12.99
CA GLU A 62 6.33 -2.53 -13.11
C GLU A 62 6.69 -1.23 -13.81
N ARG A 63 5.89 -0.82 -14.80
CA ARG A 63 6.16 0.41 -15.52
C ARG A 63 5.99 1.63 -14.63
N LYS A 64 5.05 1.56 -13.70
CA LYS A 64 4.86 2.66 -12.75
C LYS A 64 6.03 2.74 -11.78
N VAL A 65 6.54 1.59 -11.37
CA VAL A 65 7.71 1.56 -10.49
C VAL A 65 8.92 2.14 -11.21
N GLU A 66 9.12 1.77 -12.46
CA GLU A 66 10.24 2.30 -13.23
C GLU A 66 10.13 3.81 -13.39
N ALA A 67 8.92 4.30 -13.68
CA ALA A 67 8.72 5.73 -13.82
C ALA A 67 8.99 6.46 -12.51
N ALA A 68 8.58 5.86 -11.39
CA ALA A 68 8.80 6.46 -10.09
C ALA A 68 10.27 6.57 -9.73
N LEU A 69 11.07 5.63 -10.21
CA LEU A 69 12.50 5.62 -9.93
C LEU A 69 13.30 6.40 -10.97
N SER A 70 12.66 6.88 -12.01
CA SER A 70 13.32 7.59 -13.09
C SER A 70 13.76 8.99 -12.63
N PRO A 71 14.94 9.46 -13.11
CA PRO A 71 15.33 10.84 -12.83
C PRO A 71 14.34 11.87 -13.38
N ALA A 72 13.50 11.47 -14.33
CA ALA A 72 12.52 12.37 -14.91
C ALA A 72 11.24 12.47 -14.09
N SER A 73 11.14 11.71 -13.00
CA SER A 73 9.96 11.76 -12.15
C SER A 73 9.80 13.17 -11.56
N PRO A 74 8.57 13.73 -11.57
CA PRO A 74 8.38 15.07 -11.00
C PRO A 74 8.46 15.11 -9.48
N VAL A 75 8.40 13.96 -8.80
CA VAL A 75 8.55 13.90 -7.36
C VAL A 75 9.70 12.97 -7.02
N PRO A 76 10.28 13.10 -5.81
CA PRO A 76 11.38 12.21 -5.42
C PRO A 76 10.99 10.74 -5.46
N PRO A 77 11.93 9.84 -5.76
CA PRO A 77 11.58 8.42 -5.88
C PRO A 77 10.92 7.83 -4.65
N HIS A 78 11.38 8.20 -3.46
CA HIS A 78 10.79 7.62 -2.24
C HIS A 78 9.34 8.04 -2.07
N GLU A 79 9.03 9.26 -2.46
CA GLU A 79 7.65 9.73 -2.37
C GLU A 79 6.79 9.09 -3.46
N ALA A 80 7.32 8.98 -4.68
CA ALA A 80 6.58 8.38 -5.78
C ALA A 80 6.26 6.92 -5.50
N ILE A 81 7.23 6.17 -4.99
CA ILE A 81 6.99 4.77 -4.64
C ILE A 81 6.00 4.65 -3.50
N ALA A 82 6.13 5.51 -2.48
CA ALA A 82 5.20 5.48 -1.35
C ALA A 82 3.76 5.70 -1.81
N ARG A 83 3.56 6.60 -2.77
CA ARG A 83 2.23 6.83 -3.32
C ARG A 83 1.69 5.61 -4.04
N LEU A 84 2.54 4.90 -4.79
CA LEU A 84 2.11 3.69 -5.47
C LEU A 84 1.67 2.63 -4.47
N VAL A 85 2.42 2.47 -3.40
CA VAL A 85 2.08 1.49 -2.36
C VAL A 85 0.77 1.86 -1.69
N LEU A 86 0.63 3.11 -1.30
CA LEU A 86 -0.59 3.58 -0.64
C LEU A 86 -1.81 3.38 -1.54
N GLU A 87 -1.71 3.77 -2.80
CA GLU A 87 -2.84 3.63 -3.71
C GLU A 87 -3.21 2.17 -3.94
N ARG A 88 -2.21 1.29 -4.04
CA ARG A 88 -2.49 -0.13 -4.21
C ARG A 88 -3.24 -0.69 -3.01
N GLN A 89 -2.79 -0.35 -1.80
CA GLN A 89 -3.44 -0.87 -0.62
C GLN A 89 -4.82 -0.24 -0.39
N LYS A 90 -5.00 1.00 -0.81
CA LYS A 90 -6.32 1.61 -0.76
C LYS A 90 -7.30 0.84 -1.63
N LYS A 91 -6.87 0.44 -2.82
CA LYS A 91 -7.72 -0.34 -3.71
C LYS A 91 -8.05 -1.70 -3.12
N ARG A 92 -7.04 -2.35 -2.54
CA ARG A 92 -7.28 -3.65 -1.91
C ARG A 92 -8.23 -3.52 -0.73
N ALA A 93 -8.09 -2.45 0.05
CA ALA A 93 -8.99 -2.21 1.16
C ALA A 93 -10.41 -2.00 0.67
N PHE A 94 -10.56 -1.22 -0.38
CA PHE A 94 -11.87 -0.97 -0.97
C PHE A 94 -12.51 -2.27 -1.44
N THR A 95 -11.75 -3.10 -2.16
CA THR A 95 -12.25 -4.38 -2.64
C THR A 95 -12.65 -5.28 -1.48
N LYS A 96 -11.80 -5.32 -0.45
CA LYS A 96 -12.07 -6.15 0.71
C LYS A 96 -13.37 -5.76 1.39
N LEU A 97 -13.60 -4.45 1.54
CA LEU A 97 -14.79 -3.97 2.21
C LEU A 97 -16.05 -4.18 1.37
N ASN A 98 -15.93 -4.11 0.05
CA ASN A 98 -17.09 -4.21 -0.81
C ASN A 98 -17.43 -5.62 -1.23
N TYR A 99 -16.49 -6.54 -1.14
CA TYR A 99 -16.73 -7.91 -1.58
C TYR A 99 -16.65 -8.92 -0.45
N ALA A 100 -16.43 -8.48 0.77
CA ALA A 100 -16.41 -9.36 1.92
C ALA A 100 -17.79 -9.42 2.56
N GLN A 101 -18.79 -9.67 1.74
CA GLN A 101 -20.16 -9.69 2.22
C GLN A 101 -20.53 -11.06 2.71
N PRO A 102 -21.31 -11.15 3.74
CA PRO A 102 -21.76 -12.44 4.23
C PRO A 102 -22.47 -13.25 3.17
N ALA A 103 -23.13 -12.57 2.28
CA ALA A 103 -23.86 -13.25 1.24
C ALA A 103 -22.94 -14.07 0.37
N LEU A 104 -21.70 -13.72 0.39
CA LEU A 104 -20.81 -14.47 -0.39
C LEU A 104 -20.41 -15.72 0.21
N GLU A 105 -20.84 -15.84 1.34
CA GLU A 105 -20.49 -16.86 1.93
C GLU A 105 -20.89 -17.96 1.42
N ASP A 106 -21.49 -17.98 1.02
CA ASP A 106 -21.81 -18.96 0.48
C ASP A 106 -20.74 -19.59 0.07
N GLY A 107 -20.14 -19.66 0.58
CA GLY A 107 -19.21 -20.20 0.38
C GLY A 107 -18.36 -20.25 -0.52
N TRP A 108 -18.20 -20.19 -1.03
CA TRP A 108 -17.40 -20.25 -1.88
C TRP A 108 -16.22 -19.71 -1.73
N GLU A 109 -16.38 -19.53 -1.22
CA GLU A 109 -15.57 -19.19 -0.99
C GLU A 109 -14.56 -19.41 -0.86
N GLU A 110 -14.60 -19.66 -0.93
CA GLU A 110 -13.81 -19.97 -0.89
C GLU A 110 -12.99 -20.02 -1.18
N GLY A 111 -13.05 -19.92 -1.43
CA GLY A 111 -12.20 -20.02 -1.80
C GLY A 111 -11.48 -19.68 -1.95
N GLU A 112 -11.25 -19.46 -1.93
CA GLU A 112 -10.60 -19.19 -2.06
C GLU A 112 -9.75 -19.05 -2.01
N ASP A 113 -9.49 -18.89 -1.97
CA ASP A 113 -8.69 -18.76 -1.96
C ASP A 113 -8.21 -18.77 -1.95
#